data_6bae03e150cf03115cf6c49f3d99de24
#
_entry.id   6bae03e150cf03115cf6c49f3d99de24
#
_cell.length_a   1.000
_cell.length_b   1.000
_cell.length_c   1.000
_cell.angle_alpha   90.00
_cell.angle_beta   90.00
_cell.angle_gamma   90.00
#
_symmetry.space_group_name_H-M   'P 1'
#
loop_
_entity.id
_entity.type
_entity.pdbx_description
1 polymer ?
#
loop_
_entity_poly.entity_id
_entity_poly.type
_entity_poly.pdbx_seq_one_letter_code
_entity_poly.pdbx_strand_id
1 'polypeptide(L)'
;MLNPFFQQGSKTEQSLVQDLINEQLRMYGVEVYYIPRKYATTNTIIREVIESKFDDAYPLEAYVDTYEGYDGQGTILSKFGVQPIDDLTLTISKERFEEYITPLTKNLPNIELATRPKEGDLIYFPLGDRLFEIKFVEHEKPFYQLQKNYVYQLTCELFRYEDE
;
A
#
# COMPACT_ATOMS: atom_id res chain seq x y z
N MET A 1 -16.58 30.91 9.00
CA MET A 1 -15.92 30.11 10.03
C MET A 1 -17.00 29.34 10.79
N LEU A 2 -16.95 28.02 10.68
CA LEU A 2 -18.03 27.18 11.23
C LEU A 2 -17.89 26.94 12.73
N ASN A 3 -16.68 26.94 13.25
CA ASN A 3 -16.44 26.76 14.69
C ASN A 3 -15.25 27.61 15.13
N PRO A 4 -15.42 28.54 16.10
CA PRO A 4 -14.33 29.39 16.54
C PRO A 4 -13.24 28.69 17.35
N PHE A 5 -13.52 27.48 17.85
CA PHE A 5 -12.57 26.70 18.65
C PHE A 5 -11.67 25.78 17.83
N PHE A 6 -12.06 25.47 16.57
CA PHE A 6 -11.30 24.61 15.68
C PHE A 6 -10.92 25.39 14.42
N GLN A 7 -9.63 25.65 14.26
CA GLN A 7 -9.09 26.31 13.09
C GLN A 7 -8.76 25.27 12.01
N GLN A 8 -9.48 25.34 10.90
CA GLN A 8 -9.18 24.49 9.76
C GLN A 8 -7.79 24.84 9.21
N GLY A 9 -6.96 23.81 8.94
CA GLY A 9 -5.63 24.02 8.39
C GLY A 9 -4.55 24.38 9.42
N SER A 10 -4.85 24.38 10.73
CA SER A 10 -3.83 24.56 11.77
C SER A 10 -2.82 23.40 11.73
N LYS A 11 -1.55 23.73 11.57
CA LYS A 11 -0.46 22.71 11.52
C LYS A 11 -0.36 21.90 12.81
N THR A 12 -0.60 22.53 13.96
CA THR A 12 -0.54 21.87 15.26
C THR A 12 -1.63 20.82 15.41
N GLU A 13 -2.86 21.16 15.02
CA GLU A 13 -4.00 20.24 15.07
C GLU A 13 -3.83 19.13 14.03
N GLN A 14 -3.34 19.44 12.83
CA GLN A 14 -3.03 18.46 11.81
C GLN A 14 -1.95 17.47 12.27
N SER A 15 -0.92 17.95 12.96
CA SER A 15 0.13 17.11 13.54
C SER A 15 -0.44 16.19 14.62
N LEU A 16 -1.28 16.71 15.50
CA LEU A 16 -1.95 15.90 16.53
C LEU A 16 -2.81 14.78 15.90
N VAL A 17 -3.61 15.11 14.90
CA VAL A 17 -4.43 14.11 14.19
C VAL A 17 -3.57 13.06 13.51
N GLN A 18 -2.46 13.46 12.89
CA GLN A 18 -1.52 12.53 12.27
C GLN A 18 -0.89 11.58 13.30
N ASP A 19 -0.48 12.09 14.44
CA ASP A 19 0.08 11.28 15.53
C ASP A 19 -0.94 10.27 16.06
N LEU A 20 -2.20 10.69 16.22
CA LEU A 20 -3.29 9.80 16.64
C LEU A 20 -3.59 8.71 15.61
N ILE A 21 -3.55 9.03 14.33
CA ILE A 21 -3.72 8.04 13.26
C ILE A 21 -2.55 7.05 13.25
N ASN A 22 -1.33 7.52 13.38
CA ASN A 22 -0.14 6.67 13.45
C ASN A 22 -0.21 5.73 14.66
N GLU A 23 -0.63 6.24 15.81
CA GLU A 23 -0.82 5.42 17.01
C GLU A 23 -1.91 4.38 16.82
N GLN A 24 -3.05 4.76 16.25
CA GLN A 24 -4.14 3.84 15.95
C GLN A 24 -3.71 2.71 15.02
N LEU A 25 -2.97 3.02 13.97
CA LEU A 25 -2.46 2.02 13.04
C LEU A 25 -1.46 1.06 13.70
N ARG A 26 -0.65 1.55 14.63
CA ARG A 26 0.26 0.69 15.41
C ARG A 26 -0.45 -0.22 16.39
N MET A 27 -1.53 0.26 17.01
CA MET A 27 -2.28 -0.51 18.00
C MET A 27 -3.23 -1.53 17.39
N TYR A 28 -3.93 -1.17 16.33
CA TYR A 28 -4.98 -1.98 15.72
C TYR A 28 -4.61 -2.56 14.37
N GLY A 29 -3.54 -2.09 13.76
CA GLY A 29 -3.05 -2.59 12.48
C GLY A 29 -2.33 -3.91 12.60
N VAL A 30 -2.10 -4.51 11.46
CA VAL A 30 -1.26 -5.70 11.31
C VAL A 30 0.06 -5.33 10.65
N GLU A 31 1.10 -6.07 10.93
CA GLU A 31 2.36 -5.92 10.24
C GLU A 31 2.27 -6.56 8.86
N VAL A 32 2.63 -5.79 7.85
CA VAL A 32 2.79 -6.24 6.47
C VAL A 32 4.18 -5.88 5.99
N TYR A 33 4.64 -6.55 4.94
CA TYR A 33 5.94 -6.23 4.34
C TYR A 33 5.73 -5.61 2.97
N TYR A 34 6.20 -4.39 2.82
CA TYR A 34 6.22 -3.68 1.55
C TYR A 34 7.44 -4.08 0.74
N ILE A 35 7.24 -4.49 -0.50
CA ILE A 35 8.28 -4.98 -1.39
C ILE A 35 8.27 -4.12 -2.66
N PRO A 36 9.21 -3.17 -2.79
CA PRO A 36 9.27 -2.32 -3.97
C PRO A 36 9.75 -3.08 -5.21
N ARG A 37 9.14 -2.79 -6.33
CA ARG A 37 9.54 -3.30 -7.63
C ARG A 37 10.80 -2.60 -8.13
N LYS A 38 11.81 -3.37 -8.48
CA LYS A 38 13.04 -2.87 -9.12
C LYS A 38 13.06 -3.23 -10.60
N TYR A 39 13.45 -2.29 -11.43
CA TYR A 39 13.59 -2.49 -12.85
C TYR A 39 14.98 -3.05 -13.17
N ALA A 40 15.07 -4.28 -13.62
CA ALA A 40 16.33 -4.92 -13.96
C ALA A 40 16.79 -4.53 -15.36
N THR A 41 15.89 -4.49 -16.33
CA THR A 41 16.17 -4.15 -17.73
C THR A 41 15.11 -3.21 -18.27
N THR A 42 15.54 -2.10 -18.87
CA THR A 42 14.65 -1.13 -19.49
C THR A 42 14.98 -0.99 -20.97
N ASN A 43 13.98 -1.07 -21.84
CA ASN A 43 14.19 -0.76 -23.25
C ASN A 43 14.31 0.76 -23.42
N THR A 44 15.47 1.23 -23.83
CA THR A 44 15.80 2.65 -23.97
C THR A 44 15.05 3.35 -25.12
N ILE A 45 14.58 2.60 -26.10
CA ILE A 45 13.90 3.13 -27.28
C ILE A 45 12.45 3.47 -26.97
N ILE A 46 11.73 2.55 -26.35
CA ILE A 46 10.31 2.69 -26.02
C ILE A 46 10.05 2.99 -24.54
N ARG A 47 11.10 3.01 -23.73
CA ARG A 47 11.06 3.22 -22.27
C ARG A 47 10.14 2.24 -21.52
N GLU A 48 10.02 1.03 -22.02
CA GLU A 48 9.33 -0.05 -21.34
C GLU A 48 10.29 -0.85 -20.47
N VAL A 49 9.76 -1.29 -19.32
CA VAL A 49 10.45 -2.24 -18.46
C VAL A 49 10.28 -3.63 -19.06
N ILE A 50 11.41 -4.28 -19.37
CA ILE A 50 11.41 -5.63 -19.92
C ILE A 50 11.41 -6.66 -18.80
N GLU A 51 12.14 -6.39 -17.72
CA GLU A 51 12.32 -7.31 -16.61
C GLU A 51 12.29 -6.54 -15.30
N SER A 52 11.58 -7.06 -14.32
CA SER A 52 11.52 -6.53 -12.98
C SER A 52 11.85 -7.60 -11.95
N LYS A 53 12.35 -7.17 -10.79
CA LYS A 53 12.67 -8.05 -9.67
C LYS A 53 12.32 -7.43 -8.34
N PHE A 54 12.20 -8.29 -7.33
CA PHE A 54 11.86 -7.92 -5.97
C PHE A 54 12.91 -8.49 -5.02
N ASP A 55 13.76 -7.63 -4.46
CA ASP A 55 14.88 -8.07 -3.65
C ASP A 55 14.74 -7.76 -2.16
N ASP A 56 14.02 -6.70 -1.82
CA ASP A 56 13.95 -6.16 -0.47
C ASP A 56 12.52 -6.11 0.05
N ALA A 57 12.33 -6.34 1.33
CA ALA A 57 11.05 -6.25 2.03
C ALA A 57 11.18 -5.36 3.27
N TYR A 58 10.25 -4.43 3.45
CA TYR A 58 10.24 -3.48 4.54
C TYR A 58 8.98 -3.63 5.39
N PRO A 59 9.10 -3.84 6.71
CA PRO A 59 7.93 -3.95 7.58
C PRO A 59 7.19 -2.61 7.69
N LEU A 60 5.87 -2.67 7.65
CA LEU A 60 4.98 -1.52 7.76
C LEU A 60 3.70 -1.94 8.47
N GLU A 61 3.20 -1.06 9.33
CA GLU A 61 1.89 -1.27 9.96
C GLU A 61 0.77 -0.83 9.01
N ALA A 62 -0.20 -1.70 8.80
CA ALA A 62 -1.37 -1.42 7.98
C ALA A 62 -2.66 -1.84 8.67
N TYR A 63 -3.73 -1.09 8.43
CA TYR A 63 -5.07 -1.47 8.83
C TYR A 63 -5.72 -2.28 7.70
N VAL A 64 -6.25 -3.46 8.04
CA VAL A 64 -6.95 -4.29 7.06
C VAL A 64 -8.40 -3.83 6.97
N ASP A 65 -8.75 -3.20 5.86
CA ASP A 65 -10.13 -2.77 5.62
C ASP A 65 -11.00 -3.93 5.16
N THR A 66 -10.51 -4.69 4.19
CA THR A 66 -11.20 -5.84 3.62
C THR A 66 -10.19 -6.90 3.22
N TYR A 67 -10.45 -8.12 3.60
CA TYR A 67 -9.71 -9.30 3.15
C TYR A 67 -10.71 -10.36 2.66
N GLU A 68 -10.81 -10.49 1.37
CA GLU A 68 -11.61 -11.51 0.70
C GLU A 68 -10.71 -12.63 0.21
N GLY A 69 -10.10 -13.30 1.13
CA GLY A 69 -9.32 -14.53 0.93
C GLY A 69 -10.19 -15.73 1.24
N TYR A 70 -11.00 -16.24 0.36
CA TYR A 70 -11.66 -17.26 0.32
C TYR A 70 -12.09 -18.35 0.57
N ASP A 71 -12.74 -18.81 1.18
CA ASP A 71 -12.97 -20.15 1.62
C ASP A 71 -14.16 -20.90 1.06
N GLY A 72 -14.79 -20.67 0.05
CA GLY A 72 -15.90 -21.45 -0.49
C GLY A 72 -16.26 -21.11 -1.90
N GLN A 73 -16.09 -19.89 -2.28
CA GLN A 73 -16.40 -19.47 -3.65
C GLN A 73 -15.39 -20.01 -4.67
N GLY A 74 -14.14 -20.17 -4.27
CA GLY A 74 -13.08 -20.65 -5.13
C GLY A 74 -13.31 -22.06 -5.67
N THR A 75 -13.91 -22.95 -4.89
CA THR A 75 -14.16 -24.32 -5.31
C THR A 75 -15.30 -24.43 -6.32
N ILE A 76 -16.30 -23.57 -6.23
CA ILE A 76 -17.41 -23.52 -7.18
C ILE A 76 -16.99 -22.85 -8.47
N LEU A 77 -16.26 -21.76 -8.37
CA LEU A 77 -15.79 -20.98 -9.52
C LEU A 77 -14.71 -21.71 -10.32
N SER A 78 -13.87 -22.52 -9.69
CA SER A 78 -12.84 -23.30 -10.39
C SER A 78 -13.43 -24.37 -11.31
N LYS A 79 -14.62 -24.91 -11.00
CA LYS A 79 -15.34 -25.85 -11.88
C LYS A 79 -15.80 -25.20 -13.18
N PHE A 80 -15.98 -23.90 -13.19
CA PHE A 80 -16.38 -23.13 -14.37
C PHE A 80 -15.21 -22.41 -15.05
N GLY A 81 -13.97 -22.72 -14.65
CA GLY A 81 -12.78 -22.08 -15.19
C GLY A 81 -12.56 -20.64 -14.72
N VAL A 82 -13.31 -20.17 -13.75
CA VAL A 82 -13.13 -18.87 -13.12
C VAL A 82 -12.15 -19.04 -11.97
N GLN A 83 -11.08 -18.26 -11.97
CA GLN A 83 -10.11 -18.29 -10.89
C GLN A 83 -10.58 -17.45 -9.70
N PRO A 84 -10.41 -17.91 -8.45
CA PRO A 84 -10.75 -17.10 -7.29
C PRO A 84 -9.89 -15.82 -7.29
N ILE A 85 -10.53 -14.68 -7.15
CA ILE A 85 -9.88 -13.39 -6.97
C ILE A 85 -9.79 -13.17 -5.46
N ASP A 86 -8.57 -13.17 -4.93
CA ASP A 86 -8.33 -12.80 -3.55
C ASP A 86 -7.99 -11.31 -3.52
N ASP A 87 -8.86 -10.51 -2.93
CA ASP A 87 -8.69 -9.08 -2.81
C ASP A 87 -8.31 -8.68 -1.39
N LEU A 88 -7.38 -7.76 -1.28
CA LEU A 88 -6.93 -7.19 -0.01
C LEU A 88 -6.95 -5.67 -0.12
N THR A 89 -7.68 -5.02 0.77
CA THR A 89 -7.67 -3.56 0.92
C THR A 89 -7.02 -3.17 2.23
N LEU A 90 -5.99 -2.34 2.16
CA LEU A 90 -5.21 -1.89 3.29
C LEU A 90 -5.22 -0.37 3.39
N THR A 91 -5.17 0.13 4.61
CA THR A 91 -4.94 1.55 4.90
C THR A 91 -3.60 1.72 5.61
N ILE A 92 -2.74 2.58 5.07
CA ILE A 92 -1.43 2.90 5.62
C ILE A 92 -1.27 4.40 5.87
N SER A 93 -0.43 4.77 6.83
CA SER A 93 -0.13 6.18 7.11
C SER A 93 0.84 6.76 6.06
N LYS A 94 0.53 7.95 5.52
CA LYS A 94 1.41 8.70 4.63
C LYS A 94 2.72 9.06 5.29
N GLU A 95 2.65 9.63 6.48
CA GLU A 95 3.83 10.08 7.23
C GLU A 95 4.74 8.91 7.58
N ARG A 96 4.17 7.79 8.05
CA ARG A 96 4.92 6.60 8.38
C ARG A 96 5.66 6.03 7.17
N PHE A 97 5.01 6.04 6.00
CA PHE A 97 5.65 5.61 4.76
C PHE A 97 6.79 6.56 4.35
N GLU A 98 6.57 7.87 4.39
CA GLU A 98 7.58 8.87 4.04
C GLU A 98 8.77 8.87 5.00
N GLU A 99 8.54 8.72 6.30
CA GLU A 99 9.62 8.73 7.30
C GLU A 99 10.44 7.46 7.34
N TYR A 100 9.81 6.32 7.09
CA TYR A 100 10.45 5.03 7.25
C TYR A 100 10.85 4.37 5.92
N ILE A 101 9.94 4.22 5.01
CA ILE A 101 10.19 3.50 3.75
C ILE A 101 10.97 4.36 2.75
N THR A 102 10.62 5.61 2.60
CA THR A 102 11.26 6.52 1.65
C THR A 102 12.77 6.67 1.85
N PRO A 103 13.31 6.86 3.07
CA PRO A 103 14.76 6.93 3.26
C PRO A 103 15.49 5.63 2.92
N LEU A 104 14.85 4.47 3.16
CA LEU A 104 15.42 3.16 2.87
C LEU A 104 15.46 2.85 1.37
N THR A 105 14.48 3.35 0.63
CA THR A 105 14.34 3.08 -0.81
C THR A 105 14.99 4.14 -1.69
N LYS A 106 15.15 5.36 -1.22
CA LYS A 106 15.64 6.52 -1.99
C LYS A 106 17.01 6.32 -2.63
N ASN A 107 17.89 5.57 -1.98
CA ASN A 107 19.25 5.34 -2.44
C ASN A 107 19.40 4.02 -3.22
N LEU A 108 18.32 3.26 -3.38
CA LEU A 108 18.37 2.02 -4.15
C LEU A 108 18.31 2.31 -5.64
N PRO A 109 19.21 1.71 -6.44
CA PRO A 109 19.16 1.84 -7.88
C PRO A 109 17.90 1.17 -8.45
N ASN A 110 17.41 1.72 -9.55
CA ASN A 110 16.30 1.11 -10.32
C ASN A 110 14.93 1.14 -9.65
N ILE A 111 14.71 2.02 -8.68
CA ILE A 111 13.39 2.31 -8.13
C ILE A 111 12.91 3.68 -8.65
N GLU A 112 11.75 3.68 -9.32
CA GLU A 112 11.24 4.88 -9.97
C GLU A 112 10.62 5.89 -8.99
N LEU A 113 9.88 5.40 -8.00
CA LEU A 113 9.21 6.24 -7.01
C LEU A 113 9.48 5.73 -5.60
N ALA A 114 10.18 6.55 -4.80
CA ALA A 114 10.50 6.24 -3.42
C ALA A 114 9.62 6.99 -2.41
N THR A 115 8.78 7.93 -2.85
CA THR A 115 8.03 8.86 -1.98
C THR A 115 6.65 8.37 -1.60
N ARG A 116 6.09 7.44 -2.35
CA ARG A 116 4.76 6.89 -2.11
C ARG A 116 4.70 5.43 -2.56
N PRO A 117 3.73 4.65 -2.06
CA PRO A 117 3.43 3.35 -2.64
C PRO A 117 3.09 3.47 -4.12
N LYS A 118 3.49 2.49 -4.90
CA LYS A 118 3.28 2.47 -6.34
C LYS A 118 2.48 1.24 -6.74
N GLU A 119 1.65 1.40 -7.76
CA GLU A 119 1.01 0.27 -8.42
C GLU A 119 2.09 -0.65 -9.03
N GLY A 120 1.93 -1.95 -8.85
CA GLY A 120 2.91 -2.96 -9.26
C GLY A 120 3.90 -3.38 -8.18
N ASP A 121 3.99 -2.65 -7.05
CA ASP A 121 4.74 -3.11 -5.89
C ASP A 121 3.99 -4.24 -5.18
N LEU A 122 4.71 -5.01 -4.39
CA LEU A 122 4.13 -6.15 -3.69
C LEU A 122 3.94 -5.87 -2.20
N ILE A 123 2.95 -6.52 -1.63
CA ILE A 123 2.70 -6.60 -0.20
C ILE A 123 2.69 -8.07 0.22
N TYR A 124 3.58 -8.45 1.12
CA TYR A 124 3.48 -9.73 1.80
C TYR A 124 2.61 -9.57 3.04
N PHE A 125 1.58 -10.38 3.12
CA PHE A 125 0.59 -10.38 4.19
C PHE A 125 0.76 -11.62 5.08
N PRO A 126 1.46 -11.51 6.23
CA PRO A 126 1.80 -12.66 7.06
C PRO A 126 0.59 -13.40 7.64
N LEU A 127 -0.49 -12.68 7.94
CA LEU A 127 -1.70 -13.25 8.52
C LEU A 127 -2.33 -14.32 7.61
N GLY A 128 -2.32 -14.09 6.30
CA GLY A 128 -2.79 -15.03 5.30
C GLY A 128 -1.67 -15.85 4.64
N ASP A 129 -0.42 -15.57 4.96
CA ASP A 129 0.78 -16.13 4.32
C ASP A 129 0.70 -16.05 2.79
N ARG A 130 0.38 -14.87 2.27
CA ARG A 130 0.17 -14.62 0.86
C ARG A 130 0.86 -13.35 0.40
N LEU A 131 1.17 -13.32 -0.89
CA LEU A 131 1.77 -12.20 -1.57
C LEU A 131 0.71 -11.52 -2.46
N PHE A 132 0.58 -10.22 -2.31
CA PHE A 132 -0.37 -9.40 -3.07
C PHE A 132 0.36 -8.35 -3.89
N GLU A 133 -0.17 -8.04 -5.07
CA GLU A 133 0.28 -6.94 -5.91
C GLU A 133 -0.64 -5.74 -5.71
N ILE A 134 -0.07 -4.56 -5.53
CA ILE A 134 -0.81 -3.31 -5.45
C ILE A 134 -1.34 -2.95 -6.84
N LYS A 135 -2.67 -2.98 -7.01
CA LYS A 135 -3.31 -2.60 -8.28
C LYS A 135 -3.70 -1.13 -8.32
N PHE A 136 -4.06 -0.57 -7.18
CA PHE A 136 -4.47 0.82 -7.10
C PHE A 136 -4.10 1.44 -5.75
N VAL A 137 -3.59 2.67 -5.81
CA VAL A 137 -3.28 3.49 -4.64
C VAL A 137 -4.23 4.68 -4.61
N GLU A 138 -5.19 4.66 -3.70
CA GLU A 138 -6.12 5.76 -3.49
C GLU A 138 -5.54 6.76 -2.50
N HIS A 139 -5.34 7.98 -2.92
CA HIS A 139 -4.77 9.04 -2.09
C HIS A 139 -5.72 10.22 -1.84
N GLU A 140 -6.90 10.22 -2.46
CA GLU A 140 -7.86 11.33 -2.37
C GLU A 140 -9.18 10.95 -1.66
N LYS A 141 -9.59 9.69 -1.72
CA LYS A 141 -10.86 9.18 -1.20
C LYS A 141 -10.99 9.20 0.31
N PRO A 142 -9.95 8.95 1.10
CA PRO A 142 -10.09 8.94 2.53
C PRO A 142 -10.52 10.29 3.09
N PHE A 143 -11.18 10.22 4.22
CA PHE A 143 -11.69 11.34 4.95
C PHE A 143 -10.65 12.45 5.20
N TYR A 144 -10.96 13.67 4.76
CA TYR A 144 -10.09 14.83 4.94
C TYR A 144 -10.38 15.50 6.28
N GLN A 145 -9.62 15.18 7.29
CA GLN A 145 -9.68 15.85 8.58
C GLN A 145 -8.81 17.10 8.55
N LEU A 146 -9.38 18.23 9.00
CA LEU A 146 -8.67 19.52 9.03
C LEU A 146 -7.99 19.90 7.70
N GLN A 147 -8.64 19.59 6.58
CA GLN A 147 -8.18 19.88 5.22
C GLN A 147 -6.89 19.14 4.80
N LYS A 148 -6.55 18.05 5.44
CA LYS A 148 -5.40 17.22 5.07
C LYS A 148 -5.79 15.75 4.98
N ASN A 149 -5.22 15.05 4.03
CA ASN A 149 -5.33 13.61 3.91
C ASN A 149 -4.11 12.93 4.56
N TYR A 150 -4.36 12.01 5.47
CA TYR A 150 -3.31 11.40 6.30
C TYR A 150 -2.94 9.97 5.91
N VAL A 151 -3.72 9.34 5.06
CA VAL A 151 -3.59 7.92 4.75
C VAL A 151 -3.63 7.63 3.25
N TYR A 152 -3.01 6.52 2.86
CA TYR A 152 -3.22 5.86 1.57
C TYR A 152 -4.09 4.65 1.77
N GLN A 153 -5.01 4.42 0.85
CA GLN A 153 -5.73 3.16 0.75
C GLN A 153 -5.18 2.37 -0.44
N LEU A 154 -4.74 1.14 -0.16
CA LEU A 154 -4.16 0.25 -1.16
C LEU A 154 -5.17 -0.83 -1.51
N THR A 155 -5.48 -0.96 -2.78
CA THR A 155 -6.25 -2.09 -3.31
C THR A 155 -5.28 -3.07 -3.94
N CYS A 156 -5.23 -4.28 -3.40
CA CYS A 156 -4.28 -5.30 -3.78
C CYS A 156 -5.00 -6.56 -4.26
N GLU A 157 -4.43 -7.24 -5.23
CA GLU A 157 -4.87 -8.54 -5.72
C GLU A 157 -3.81 -9.59 -5.48
N LEU A 158 -4.20 -10.85 -5.39
CA LEU A 158 -3.26 -11.95 -5.22
C LEU A 158 -2.22 -11.96 -6.34
N PHE A 159 -0.95 -11.89 -5.95
CA PHE A 159 0.14 -11.94 -6.90
C PHE A 159 0.29 -13.36 -7.47
N ARG A 160 0.36 -13.43 -8.79
CA ARG A 160 0.65 -14.66 -9.52
C ARG A 160 1.96 -14.50 -10.24
N TYR A 161 2.84 -15.43 -10.01
CA TYR A 161 4.11 -15.47 -10.69
C TYR A 161 3.87 -15.99 -12.11
N GLU A 162 3.84 -15.09 -13.07
CA GLU A 162 3.82 -15.40 -14.50
C GLU A 162 5.11 -14.82 -15.10
N ASP A 163 6.14 -15.66 -15.20
CA ASP A 163 7.40 -15.40 -15.92
C ASP A 163 7.98 -13.96 -15.86
N GLU A 164 8.15 -13.42 -14.63
CA GLU A 164 8.93 -12.20 -14.42
C GLU A 164 10.29 -12.48 -13.80
#